data_5d9334cb0157cdb91c4265d16e72a893
#
_entry.id   5d9334cb0157cdb91c4265d16e72a893
#
_cell.length_a   1.000
_cell.length_b   1.000
_cell.length_c   1.000
_cell.angle_alpha   90.00
_cell.angle_beta   90.00
_cell.angle_gamma   90.00
#
_symmetry.space_group_name_H-M   'P 1'
#
loop_
_entity.id
_entity.type
_entity.pdbx_description
1 polymer ?
#
loop_
_entity_poly.entity_id
_entity_poly.type
_entity_poly.pdbx_seq_one_letter_code
_entity_poly.pdbx_strand_id
1 'polypeptide(L)'
;MKNALILSLLLLGGISLNTQAITLTPNESAGKQLYREGVSASGEPIMARIGAAGMLLPATSLPCANCHGSDGLGRPEGGVRPPDLSWSRLTSTYGQQQINGRAYPAYTEGTLARAIQEGRDPGNNRLDSAMPRFVLSMSDQRNLTAYLKRLADDRDPGLSPDSVHLGTLLPSTGVLGEEGATVAAVLRGSVA
;
A
#
# COMPACT_ATOMS: atom_id res chain seq x y z
N MET A 1 -42.83 -47.01 30.74
CA MET A 1 -42.72 -46.19 29.51
C MET A 1 -41.68 -45.16 29.78
N LYS A 2 -40.47 -45.33 29.20
CA LYS A 2 -39.27 -44.50 29.47
C LYS A 2 -39.10 -43.55 28.29
N ASN A 3 -39.32 -42.25 28.52
CA ASN A 3 -39.05 -41.21 27.51
C ASN A 3 -37.55 -40.87 27.53
N ALA A 4 -36.87 -41.21 26.46
CA ALA A 4 -35.49 -40.79 26.21
C ALA A 4 -35.50 -39.41 25.57
N LEU A 5 -35.01 -38.39 26.28
CA LEU A 5 -34.76 -37.08 25.76
C LEU A 5 -33.42 -37.10 25.00
N ILE A 6 -33.47 -36.97 23.68
CA ILE A 6 -32.28 -36.83 22.84
C ILE A 6 -31.91 -35.33 22.82
N LEU A 7 -30.81 -34.99 23.52
CA LEU A 7 -30.23 -33.65 23.53
C LEU A 7 -29.29 -33.52 22.31
N SER A 8 -29.80 -32.87 21.24
CA SER A 8 -28.96 -32.57 20.08
C SER A 8 -28.06 -31.36 20.38
N LEU A 9 -26.78 -31.65 20.55
CA LEU A 9 -25.72 -30.66 20.73
C LEU A 9 -25.33 -30.11 19.33
N LEU A 10 -25.86 -28.93 18.97
CA LEU A 10 -25.42 -28.18 17.78
C LEU A 10 -24.03 -27.60 18.06
N LEU A 11 -22.99 -28.23 17.53
CA LEU A 11 -21.65 -27.63 17.42
C LEU A 11 -21.68 -26.53 16.36
N LEU A 12 -21.83 -25.30 16.80
CA LEU A 12 -21.52 -24.12 15.96
C LEU A 12 -19.98 -24.06 15.82
N GLY A 13 -19.47 -24.67 14.77
CA GLY A 13 -18.09 -24.47 14.33
C GLY A 13 -17.92 -23.04 13.88
N GLY A 14 -17.32 -22.19 14.72
CA GLY A 14 -16.91 -20.86 14.35
C GLY A 14 -15.88 -20.92 13.22
N ILE A 15 -16.26 -20.50 12.01
CA ILE A 15 -15.32 -20.28 10.90
C ILE A 15 -14.53 -19.03 11.25
N SER A 16 -13.34 -19.21 11.83
CA SER A 16 -12.39 -18.12 11.99
C SER A 16 -11.87 -17.76 10.61
N LEU A 17 -12.38 -16.70 10.02
CA LEU A 17 -11.80 -16.08 8.83
C LEU A 17 -10.46 -15.46 9.25
N ASN A 18 -9.40 -16.22 9.11
CA ASN A 18 -8.04 -15.68 9.24
C ASN A 18 -7.78 -14.76 8.05
N THR A 19 -7.98 -13.45 8.22
CA THR A 19 -7.41 -12.44 7.33
C THR A 19 -5.89 -12.43 7.55
N GLN A 20 -5.18 -13.28 6.83
CA GLN A 20 -3.73 -13.27 6.89
C GLN A 20 -3.23 -12.07 6.12
N ALA A 21 -2.55 -11.16 6.81
CA ALA A 21 -1.70 -10.17 6.15
C ALA A 21 -0.70 -10.92 5.25
N ILE A 22 -0.46 -10.39 4.03
CA ILE A 22 0.49 -11.02 3.12
C ILE A 22 1.88 -11.06 3.76
N THR A 23 2.56 -12.19 3.62
CA THR A 23 3.97 -12.29 4.02
C THR A 23 4.84 -11.78 2.87
N LEU A 24 5.53 -10.66 3.11
CA LEU A 24 6.48 -10.11 2.15
C LEU A 24 7.82 -10.84 2.27
N THR A 25 8.46 -11.09 1.13
CA THR A 25 9.86 -11.52 1.08
C THR A 25 10.80 -10.42 1.58
N PRO A 26 12.07 -10.71 1.92
CA PRO A 26 13.03 -9.68 2.33
C PRO A 26 13.16 -8.53 1.31
N ASN A 27 13.18 -8.86 0.01
CA ASN A 27 13.28 -7.83 -1.04
C ASN A 27 12.00 -6.99 -1.13
N GLU A 28 10.83 -7.59 -1.02
CA GLU A 28 9.55 -6.87 -0.98
C GLU A 28 9.45 -5.98 0.26
N SER A 29 9.91 -6.47 1.42
CA SER A 29 9.94 -5.68 2.66
C SER A 29 10.89 -4.48 2.54
N ALA A 30 12.08 -4.68 1.97
CA ALA A 30 13.02 -3.60 1.68
C ALA A 30 12.44 -2.59 0.68
N GLY A 31 11.73 -3.07 -0.34
CA GLY A 31 11.02 -2.23 -1.30
C GLY A 31 9.87 -1.44 -0.67
N LYS A 32 9.14 -2.04 0.28
CA LYS A 32 8.09 -1.38 1.07
C LYS A 32 8.66 -0.24 1.91
N GLN A 33 9.77 -0.47 2.58
CA GLN A 33 10.46 0.57 3.36
C GLN A 33 10.89 1.74 2.47
N LEU A 34 11.48 1.44 1.31
CA LEU A 34 11.84 2.48 0.35
C LEU A 34 10.61 3.24 -0.16
N TYR A 35 9.55 2.55 -0.52
CA TYR A 35 8.32 3.16 -1.02
C TYR A 35 7.65 4.06 0.01
N ARG A 36 7.52 3.58 1.26
CA ARG A 36 6.79 4.28 2.33
C ARG A 36 7.61 5.32 3.08
N GLU A 37 8.93 5.13 3.16
CA GLU A 37 9.80 5.91 4.04
C GLU A 37 10.98 6.57 3.30
N GLY A 38 11.25 6.19 2.06
CA GLY A 38 12.39 6.70 1.30
C GLY A 38 13.74 6.18 1.81
N VAL A 39 13.75 5.05 2.52
CA VAL A 39 14.95 4.47 3.16
C VAL A 39 15.44 3.26 2.37
N SER A 40 16.77 3.20 2.11
CA SER A 40 17.41 2.04 1.54
C SER A 40 17.67 0.97 2.61
N ALA A 41 17.49 -0.30 2.26
CA ALA A 41 17.87 -1.42 3.11
C ALA A 41 19.39 -1.54 3.34
N SER A 42 20.21 -0.90 2.51
CA SER A 42 21.67 -0.81 2.72
C SER A 42 22.07 0.21 3.80
N GLY A 43 21.14 1.08 4.21
CA GLY A 43 21.42 2.22 5.09
C GLY A 43 22.02 3.43 4.37
N GLU A 44 22.38 3.31 3.08
CA GLU A 44 22.88 4.44 2.30
C GLU A 44 21.77 5.43 1.99
N PRO A 45 22.01 6.75 2.11
CA PRO A 45 21.03 7.76 1.84
C PRO A 45 20.67 7.81 0.35
N ILE A 46 19.37 7.76 0.05
CA ILE A 46 18.86 7.97 -1.30
C ILE A 46 18.57 9.45 -1.48
N MET A 47 19.04 10.02 -2.60
CA MET A 47 18.77 11.40 -2.98
C MET A 47 17.78 11.44 -4.14
N ALA A 48 16.96 12.50 -4.15
CA ALA A 48 15.99 12.75 -5.22
C ALA A 48 16.09 14.21 -5.71
N ARG A 49 15.92 14.40 -7.02
CA ARG A 49 15.79 15.72 -7.64
C ARG A 49 14.34 16.03 -7.92
N ILE A 50 13.86 17.19 -7.47
CA ILE A 50 12.47 17.63 -7.66
C ILE A 50 12.40 19.04 -8.25
N GLY A 51 11.30 19.29 -8.95
CA GLY A 51 11.01 20.57 -9.57
C GLY A 51 11.84 20.85 -10.83
N ALA A 52 11.49 21.91 -11.53
CA ALA A 52 12.18 22.32 -12.76
C ALA A 52 13.64 22.71 -12.53
N ALA A 53 13.95 23.24 -11.35
CA ALA A 53 15.33 23.62 -10.95
C ALA A 53 16.18 22.41 -10.50
N GLY A 54 15.60 21.23 -10.35
CA GLY A 54 16.29 20.01 -9.95
C GLY A 54 16.83 20.07 -8.51
N MET A 55 16.08 20.64 -7.58
CA MET A 55 16.45 20.73 -6.16
C MET A 55 16.71 19.33 -5.60
N LEU A 56 17.84 19.15 -4.94
CA LEU A 56 18.26 17.87 -4.38
C LEU A 56 17.80 17.75 -2.92
N LEU A 57 17.02 16.72 -2.63
CA LEU A 57 16.50 16.42 -1.29
C LEU A 57 16.70 14.94 -0.96
N PRO A 58 16.80 14.57 0.33
CA PRO A 58 16.78 13.16 0.72
C PRO A 58 15.42 12.53 0.41
N ALA A 59 15.42 11.29 -0.03
CA ALA A 59 14.19 10.54 -0.36
C ALA A 59 13.26 10.37 0.84
N THR A 60 13.79 10.41 2.07
CA THR A 60 13.01 10.40 3.31
C THR A 60 12.08 11.61 3.46
N SER A 61 12.37 12.72 2.79
CA SER A 61 11.48 13.88 2.71
C SER A 61 10.45 13.77 1.58
N LEU A 62 10.64 12.83 0.66
CA LEU A 62 9.84 12.64 -0.55
C LEU A 62 9.51 11.15 -0.79
N PRO A 63 8.99 10.41 0.21
CA PRO A 63 8.62 9.02 -0.01
C PRO A 63 7.58 8.89 -1.14
N CYS A 64 7.63 7.80 -1.89
CA CYS A 64 6.70 7.57 -3.00
C CYS A 64 5.24 7.60 -2.53
N ALA A 65 4.98 7.05 -1.35
CA ALA A 65 3.65 6.97 -0.75
C ALA A 65 3.02 8.34 -0.46
N ASN A 66 3.81 9.41 -0.28
CA ASN A 66 3.26 10.75 -0.04
C ASN A 66 2.38 11.24 -1.19
N CYS A 67 2.79 10.96 -2.42
CA CYS A 67 2.03 11.34 -3.61
C CYS A 67 1.18 10.17 -4.16
N HIS A 68 1.74 8.95 -4.17
CA HIS A 68 1.06 7.80 -4.76
C HIS A 68 0.13 7.07 -3.78
N GLY A 69 0.13 7.41 -2.49
CA GLY A 69 -0.63 6.73 -1.46
C GLY A 69 0.03 5.43 -0.99
N SER A 70 -0.35 4.93 0.19
CA SER A 70 0.11 3.63 0.71
C SER A 70 -0.38 2.45 -0.13
N ASP A 71 -1.49 2.65 -0.83
CA ASP A 71 -2.16 1.70 -1.74
C ASP A 71 -1.71 1.83 -3.20
N GLY A 72 -0.94 2.88 -3.54
CA GLY A 72 -0.45 3.16 -4.89
C GLY A 72 -1.46 3.76 -5.85
N LEU A 73 -2.67 4.08 -5.42
CA LEU A 73 -3.75 4.55 -6.30
C LEU A 73 -3.62 6.02 -6.71
N GLY A 74 -2.69 6.75 -6.09
CA GLY A 74 -2.46 8.17 -6.33
C GLY A 74 -3.30 9.08 -5.42
N ARG A 75 -2.71 10.21 -5.03
CA ARG A 75 -3.37 11.26 -4.22
C ARG A 75 -3.29 12.57 -4.98
N PRO A 76 -4.35 12.97 -5.71
CA PRO A 76 -4.38 14.25 -6.41
C PRO A 76 -4.29 15.40 -5.41
N GLU A 77 -3.31 16.29 -5.60
CA GLU A 77 -3.10 17.45 -4.76
C GLU A 77 -2.44 18.59 -5.57
N GLY A 78 -2.84 19.84 -5.34
CA GLY A 78 -2.22 21.01 -5.93
C GLY A 78 -2.17 21.03 -7.47
N GLY A 79 -3.13 20.37 -8.14
CA GLY A 79 -3.13 20.22 -9.61
C GLY A 79 -2.28 19.06 -10.13
N VAL A 80 -1.49 18.41 -9.29
CA VAL A 80 -0.73 17.21 -9.63
C VAL A 80 -1.63 15.98 -9.48
N ARG A 81 -1.56 15.05 -10.44
CA ARG A 81 -2.33 13.80 -10.44
C ARG A 81 -1.38 12.61 -10.58
N PRO A 82 -0.87 12.09 -9.46
CA PRO A 82 -0.05 10.89 -9.48
C PRO A 82 -0.87 9.71 -10.02
N PRO A 83 -0.32 8.90 -10.94
CA PRO A 83 -1.05 7.76 -11.49
C PRO A 83 -1.13 6.60 -10.49
N ASP A 84 -2.07 5.68 -10.75
CA ASP A 84 -2.13 4.36 -10.15
C ASP A 84 -0.87 3.54 -10.51
N LEU A 85 -0.17 3.06 -9.49
CA LEU A 85 1.06 2.27 -9.58
C LEU A 85 0.84 0.78 -9.41
N SER A 86 -0.41 0.30 -9.34
CA SER A 86 -0.67 -1.14 -9.29
C SER A 86 0.00 -1.83 -10.48
N TRP A 87 0.63 -2.97 -10.23
CA TRP A 87 1.41 -3.67 -11.26
C TRP A 87 0.56 -4.03 -12.47
N SER A 88 -0.66 -4.47 -12.26
CA SER A 88 -1.63 -4.75 -13.31
C SER A 88 -1.92 -3.53 -14.18
N ARG A 89 -1.98 -2.34 -13.58
CA ARG A 89 -2.21 -1.09 -14.32
C ARG A 89 -0.97 -0.68 -15.11
N LEU A 90 0.20 -0.75 -14.49
CA LEU A 90 1.48 -0.40 -15.14
C LEU A 90 1.77 -1.30 -16.35
N THR A 91 1.47 -2.61 -16.25
CA THR A 91 1.79 -3.61 -17.28
C THR A 91 0.63 -3.96 -18.21
N SER A 92 -0.48 -3.23 -18.12
CA SER A 92 -1.64 -3.46 -18.99
C SER A 92 -1.26 -3.27 -20.47
N THR A 93 -1.52 -4.28 -21.27
CA THR A 93 -1.25 -4.29 -22.72
C THR A 93 -2.44 -3.81 -23.55
N TYR A 94 -3.61 -3.59 -22.93
CA TYR A 94 -4.80 -3.14 -23.60
C TYR A 94 -4.80 -1.64 -23.83
N GLY A 95 -4.61 -1.24 -25.09
CA GLY A 95 -4.58 0.16 -25.51
C GLY A 95 -3.32 0.91 -25.08
N GLN A 96 -3.12 2.09 -25.64
CA GLN A 96 -2.11 3.01 -25.12
C GLN A 96 -2.60 3.61 -23.81
N GLN A 97 -1.76 3.56 -22.80
CA GLN A 97 -2.04 4.27 -21.55
C GLN A 97 -2.11 5.77 -21.85
N GLN A 98 -3.23 6.41 -21.52
CA GLN A 98 -3.36 7.86 -21.61
C GLN A 98 -3.49 8.44 -20.22
N ILE A 99 -2.39 8.93 -19.67
CA ILE A 99 -2.36 9.53 -18.33
C ILE A 99 -1.73 10.93 -18.45
N ASN A 100 -2.45 11.92 -17.95
CA ASN A 100 -2.00 13.32 -17.96
C ASN A 100 -1.58 13.78 -19.36
N GLY A 101 -2.35 13.44 -20.40
CA GLY A 101 -2.10 13.83 -21.78
C GLY A 101 -0.96 13.09 -22.48
N ARG A 102 -0.37 12.07 -21.84
CA ARG A 102 0.71 11.25 -22.42
C ARG A 102 0.19 9.88 -22.83
N ALA A 103 0.54 9.45 -24.05
CA ALA A 103 0.27 8.10 -24.53
C ALA A 103 1.57 7.29 -24.52
N TYR A 104 1.52 6.07 -23.98
CA TYR A 104 2.68 5.19 -23.87
C TYR A 104 2.26 3.70 -23.78
N PRO A 105 3.14 2.77 -24.20
CA PRO A 105 2.90 1.34 -24.05
C PRO A 105 3.02 0.88 -22.60
N ALA A 106 2.73 -0.39 -22.32
CA ALA A 106 2.92 -1.00 -21.02
C ALA A 106 4.35 -0.82 -20.48
N TYR A 107 4.47 -0.63 -19.16
CA TYR A 107 5.75 -0.61 -18.49
C TYR A 107 6.38 -2.01 -18.46
N THR A 108 7.69 -2.04 -18.61
CA THR A 108 8.57 -3.13 -18.21
C THR A 108 9.33 -2.69 -16.95
N GLU A 109 10.00 -3.61 -16.27
CA GLU A 109 10.86 -3.26 -15.12
C GLU A 109 11.94 -2.23 -15.50
N GLY A 110 12.54 -2.38 -16.69
CA GLY A 110 13.55 -1.44 -17.19
C GLY A 110 12.98 -0.04 -17.49
N THR A 111 11.80 0.04 -18.11
CA THR A 111 11.17 1.33 -18.38
C THR A 111 10.60 1.98 -17.13
N LEU A 112 10.20 1.19 -16.12
CA LEU A 112 9.83 1.69 -14.80
C LEU A 112 11.03 2.31 -14.08
N ALA A 113 12.18 1.63 -14.09
CA ALA A 113 13.43 2.17 -13.56
C ALA A 113 13.81 3.50 -14.22
N ARG A 114 13.72 3.57 -15.54
CA ARG A 114 13.97 4.79 -16.29
C ARG A 114 12.99 5.91 -15.90
N ALA A 115 11.72 5.58 -15.69
CA ALA A 115 10.72 6.55 -15.26
C ALA A 115 11.07 7.16 -13.89
N ILE A 116 11.50 6.33 -12.95
CA ILE A 116 11.85 6.74 -11.59
C ILE A 116 13.16 7.57 -11.57
N GLN A 117 14.18 7.18 -12.34
CA GLN A 117 15.49 7.80 -12.29
C GLN A 117 15.63 8.98 -13.28
N GLU A 118 15.07 8.86 -14.48
CA GLU A 118 15.24 9.83 -15.56
C GLU A 118 13.97 10.66 -15.82
N GLY A 119 12.82 10.19 -15.29
CA GLY A 119 11.53 10.84 -15.51
C GLY A 119 11.03 10.70 -16.93
N ARG A 120 11.20 9.52 -17.52
CA ARG A 120 10.70 9.19 -18.86
C ARG A 120 9.85 7.93 -18.83
N ASP A 121 8.64 8.02 -19.35
CA ASP A 121 7.76 6.89 -19.47
C ASP A 121 8.18 5.93 -20.62
N PRO A 122 7.51 4.79 -20.82
CA PRO A 122 7.85 3.84 -21.89
C PRO A 122 7.77 4.43 -23.31
N GLY A 123 6.93 5.45 -23.52
CA GLY A 123 6.82 6.20 -24.78
C GLY A 123 7.87 7.32 -24.92
N ASN A 124 8.83 7.40 -23.98
CA ASN A 124 9.86 8.45 -23.92
C ASN A 124 9.31 9.86 -23.62
N ASN A 125 8.05 9.98 -23.20
CA ASN A 125 7.51 11.27 -22.78
C ASN A 125 8.11 11.68 -21.43
N ARG A 126 8.28 12.96 -21.21
CA ARG A 126 8.71 13.49 -19.91
C ARG A 126 7.59 13.37 -18.89
N LEU A 127 7.92 12.86 -17.71
CA LEU A 127 7.05 12.93 -16.54
C LEU A 127 7.02 14.35 -15.99
N ASP A 128 5.95 14.66 -15.27
CA ASP A 128 5.81 15.93 -14.56
C ASP A 128 7.02 16.17 -13.64
N SER A 129 7.45 17.42 -13.52
CA SER A 129 8.57 17.81 -12.65
C SER A 129 8.24 17.70 -11.16
N ALA A 130 6.96 17.62 -10.80
CA ALA A 130 6.52 17.32 -9.44
C ALA A 130 6.85 15.88 -9.02
N MET A 131 6.95 14.94 -9.97
CA MET A 131 7.48 13.62 -9.64
C MET A 131 8.99 13.71 -9.43
N PRO A 132 9.55 13.33 -8.26
CA PRO A 132 10.99 13.36 -8.04
C PRO A 132 11.74 12.33 -8.91
N ARG A 133 13.03 12.58 -9.15
CA ARG A 133 13.97 11.68 -9.85
C ARG A 133 14.93 11.11 -8.83
N PHE A 134 14.76 9.84 -8.49
CA PHE A 134 15.53 9.18 -7.43
C PHE A 134 16.82 8.60 -7.96
N VAL A 135 17.91 8.78 -7.21
CA VAL A 135 19.19 8.11 -7.48
C VAL A 135 19.20 6.79 -6.71
N LEU A 136 18.76 5.72 -7.38
CA LEU A 136 18.63 4.40 -6.78
C LEU A 136 19.82 3.52 -7.15
N SER A 137 20.30 2.74 -6.19
CA SER A 137 21.19 1.61 -6.48
C SER A 137 20.43 0.50 -7.24
N MET A 138 21.17 -0.42 -7.87
CA MET A 138 20.56 -1.58 -8.54
C MET A 138 19.77 -2.48 -7.56
N SER A 139 20.20 -2.56 -6.29
CA SER A 139 19.49 -3.32 -5.26
C SER A 139 18.19 -2.61 -4.86
N ASP A 140 18.23 -1.30 -4.62
CA ASP A 140 17.04 -0.52 -4.29
C ASP A 140 16.00 -0.57 -5.40
N GLN A 141 16.45 -0.47 -6.66
CA GLN A 141 15.58 -0.60 -7.82
C GLN A 141 14.89 -1.96 -7.88
N ARG A 142 15.63 -3.07 -7.66
CA ARG A 142 15.06 -4.42 -7.63
C ARG A 142 14.07 -4.57 -6.47
N ASN A 143 14.43 -4.10 -5.29
CA ASN A 143 13.59 -4.15 -4.10
C ASN A 143 12.28 -3.37 -4.30
N LEU A 144 12.38 -2.14 -4.80
CA LEU A 144 11.21 -1.31 -5.10
C LEU A 144 10.31 -1.97 -6.13
N THR A 145 10.87 -2.50 -7.22
CA THR A 145 10.10 -3.20 -8.26
C THR A 145 9.41 -4.45 -7.70
N ALA A 146 10.10 -5.22 -6.84
CA ALA A 146 9.52 -6.39 -6.18
C ALA A 146 8.31 -5.99 -5.33
N TYR A 147 8.43 -4.91 -4.55
CA TYR A 147 7.31 -4.42 -3.75
C TYR A 147 6.15 -3.88 -4.59
N LEU A 148 6.42 -3.11 -5.66
CA LEU A 148 5.37 -2.58 -6.54
C LEU A 148 4.50 -3.68 -7.18
N LYS A 149 5.05 -4.87 -7.38
CA LYS A 149 4.29 -6.05 -7.82
C LYS A 149 3.31 -6.56 -6.77
N ARG A 150 3.55 -6.25 -5.49
CA ARG A 150 2.73 -6.66 -4.34
C ARG A 150 1.90 -5.54 -3.75
N LEU A 151 2.12 -4.30 -4.21
CA LEU A 151 1.53 -3.09 -3.63
C LEU A 151 0.00 -3.16 -3.50
N ALA A 152 -0.67 -3.68 -4.52
CA ALA A 152 -2.13 -3.83 -4.50
C ALA A 152 -2.64 -4.87 -3.49
N ASP A 153 -1.79 -5.82 -3.12
CA ASP A 153 -2.11 -6.89 -2.16
C ASP A 153 -1.75 -6.49 -0.71
N ASP A 154 -0.77 -5.57 -0.55
CA ASP A 154 -0.25 -5.11 0.75
C ASP A 154 -1.14 -4.02 1.35
N ARG A 155 -2.34 -4.39 1.73
CA ARG A 155 -3.31 -3.51 2.37
C ARG A 155 -2.94 -3.23 3.81
N ASP A 156 -3.37 -2.09 4.33
CA ASP A 156 -3.20 -1.78 5.74
C ASP A 156 -4.00 -2.78 6.61
N PRO A 157 -3.49 -3.11 7.81
CA PRO A 157 -4.18 -4.04 8.71
C PRO A 157 -5.64 -3.63 8.92
N GLY A 158 -6.53 -4.62 8.87
CA GLY A 158 -7.96 -4.38 9.02
C GLY A 158 -8.70 -3.97 7.75
N LEU A 159 -8.01 -3.81 6.60
CA LEU A 159 -8.65 -3.53 5.32
C LEU A 159 -8.69 -4.79 4.44
N SER A 160 -9.86 -5.07 3.88
CA SER A 160 -10.07 -6.05 2.82
C SER A 160 -10.80 -5.39 1.63
N PRO A 161 -11.00 -6.08 0.49
CA PRO A 161 -11.72 -5.50 -0.66
C PRO A 161 -13.14 -5.03 -0.34
N ASP A 162 -13.77 -5.65 0.65
CA ASP A 162 -15.19 -5.56 0.95
C ASP A 162 -15.50 -5.24 2.42
N SER A 163 -14.46 -5.13 3.26
CA SER A 163 -14.67 -4.86 4.69
C SER A 163 -13.58 -4.01 5.33
N VAL A 164 -13.95 -3.30 6.38
CA VAL A 164 -13.05 -2.54 7.26
C VAL A 164 -13.23 -3.11 8.67
N HIS A 165 -12.13 -3.61 9.25
CA HIS A 165 -12.11 -4.09 10.62
C HIS A 165 -11.58 -3.01 11.53
N LEU A 166 -12.42 -2.52 12.42
CA LEU A 166 -12.03 -1.54 13.45
C LEU A 166 -11.81 -2.28 14.76
N GLY A 167 -10.67 -2.03 15.40
CA GLY A 167 -10.33 -2.51 16.73
C GLY A 167 -10.39 -1.38 17.75
N THR A 168 -10.84 -1.70 18.96
CA THR A 168 -10.74 -0.79 20.10
C THR A 168 -10.21 -1.54 21.30
N LEU A 169 -9.44 -0.85 22.13
CA LEU A 169 -8.96 -1.35 23.42
C LEU A 169 -9.79 -0.72 24.53
N LEU A 170 -10.46 -1.54 25.29
CA LEU A 170 -11.30 -1.11 26.40
C LEU A 170 -10.80 -1.77 27.70
N PRO A 171 -10.81 -1.06 28.84
CA PRO A 171 -10.51 -1.65 30.13
C PRO A 171 -11.57 -2.73 30.45
N SER A 172 -11.13 -3.92 30.84
CA SER A 172 -12.01 -5.04 31.21
C SER A 172 -12.06 -5.29 32.72
N THR A 173 -11.14 -4.67 33.47
CA THR A 173 -10.99 -4.82 34.92
C THR A 173 -10.53 -3.52 35.55
N GLY A 174 -10.53 -3.45 36.90
CA GLY A 174 -10.15 -2.26 37.63
C GLY A 174 -11.23 -1.21 37.68
N VAL A 175 -10.86 0.02 38.05
CA VAL A 175 -11.80 1.14 38.32
C VAL A 175 -12.63 1.50 37.05
N LEU A 176 -12.09 1.30 35.87
CA LEU A 176 -12.76 1.60 34.60
C LEU A 176 -13.35 0.38 33.88
N GLY A 177 -13.40 -0.79 34.57
CA GLY A 177 -13.88 -2.03 33.95
C GLY A 177 -15.36 -2.00 33.60
N GLU A 178 -16.19 -1.34 34.40
CA GLU A 178 -17.64 -1.23 34.18
C GLU A 178 -17.95 -0.29 33.00
N GLU A 179 -17.26 0.84 32.94
CA GLU A 179 -17.34 1.78 31.80
C GLU A 179 -16.87 1.10 30.51
N GLY A 180 -15.77 0.36 30.56
CA GLY A 180 -15.28 -0.41 29.42
C GLY A 180 -16.29 -1.44 28.90
N ALA A 181 -16.96 -2.15 29.80
CA ALA A 181 -18.01 -3.10 29.47
C ALA A 181 -19.23 -2.43 28.82
N THR A 182 -19.61 -1.26 29.34
CA THR A 182 -20.71 -0.45 28.79
C THR A 182 -20.41 0.02 27.37
N VAL A 183 -19.22 0.56 27.15
CA VAL A 183 -18.78 1.00 25.81
C VAL A 183 -18.75 -0.19 24.83
N ALA A 184 -18.24 -1.34 25.28
CA ALA A 184 -18.22 -2.56 24.47
C ALA A 184 -19.63 -3.05 24.08
N ALA A 185 -20.61 -2.89 24.96
CA ALA A 185 -22.00 -3.25 24.66
C ALA A 185 -22.61 -2.31 23.61
N VAL A 186 -22.38 -1.00 23.72
CA VAL A 186 -22.84 0.01 22.73
C VAL A 186 -22.22 -0.26 21.37
N LEU A 187 -20.92 -0.48 21.28
CA LEU A 187 -20.24 -0.75 20.00
C LEU A 187 -20.78 -1.99 19.32
N ARG A 188 -21.02 -3.07 20.06
CA ARG A 188 -21.62 -4.30 19.48
C ARG A 188 -23.03 -4.07 18.94
N GLY A 189 -23.81 -3.21 19.57
CA GLY A 189 -25.16 -2.88 19.11
C GLY A 189 -25.22 -1.91 17.93
N SER A 190 -24.13 -1.17 17.65
CA SER A 190 -24.08 -0.16 16.58
C SER A 190 -23.57 -0.70 15.25
N VAL A 191 -23.04 -1.94 15.21
CA VAL A 191 -22.39 -2.56 14.02
C VAL A 191 -23.20 -3.75 13.48
N ALA A 192 -24.44 -3.94 13.94
CA ALA A 192 -25.34 -5.01 13.51
C ALA A 192 -26.27 -4.57 12.37
#